data_0cd80c9f16cc7e308d90e4f6d39f2ebe
#
_entry.id   0cd80c9f16cc7e308d90e4f6d39f2ebe
#
_cell.length_a   1.000
_cell.length_b   1.000
_cell.length_c   1.000
_cell.angle_alpha   90.00
_cell.angle_beta   90.00
_cell.angle_gamma   90.00
#
_symmetry.space_group_name_H-M   'P 1'
#
loop_
_entity.id
_entity.type
_entity.pdbx_description
1 polymer ?
#
loop_
_entity_poly.entity_id
_entity_poly.type
_entity_poly.pdbx_seq_one_letter_code
_entity_poly.pdbx_strand_id
1 'polypeptide(L)'
;MRGRFDDEDATAVFGGLNLTPQQLGSVERIILTGCGTSWHSALVGEYLIEELARIPVSVEYASELRYRNPPIEKNTLVFGLTQSGETADTLAALRETKRKGHRTLAICNLQCRRQFDRTGSRWRCVLACGT
;
A
#
# COMPACT_ATOMS: atom_id res chain seq x y z
N MET A 1 -10.93 12.16 -10.54
CA MET A 1 -11.48 10.96 -9.90
C MET A 1 -12.54 10.25 -10.73
N ARG A 2 -13.10 10.88 -11.78
CA ARG A 2 -14.03 10.22 -12.69
C ARG A 2 -13.39 8.99 -13.35
N GLY A 3 -14.08 7.84 -13.38
CA GLY A 3 -13.60 6.57 -13.94
C GLY A 3 -12.93 5.61 -12.95
N ARG A 4 -13.01 5.89 -11.65
CA ARG A 4 -12.53 4.97 -10.59
C ARG A 4 -13.67 4.41 -9.72
N PHE A 5 -14.90 4.79 -10.01
CA PHE A 5 -16.08 4.22 -9.37
C PHE A 5 -16.88 3.51 -10.44
N ASP A 6 -17.29 2.30 -10.14
CA ASP A 6 -18.28 1.56 -10.89
C ASP A 6 -19.62 1.81 -10.19
N ASP A 7 -20.50 2.58 -10.88
CA ASP A 7 -21.79 2.95 -10.32
C ASP A 7 -22.77 1.77 -10.29
N GLU A 8 -22.56 0.76 -11.14
CA GLU A 8 -23.43 -0.42 -11.20
C GLU A 8 -23.16 -1.39 -10.04
N ASP A 9 -21.88 -1.60 -9.70
CA ASP A 9 -21.46 -2.50 -8.63
C ASP A 9 -21.16 -1.77 -7.30
N ALA A 10 -21.30 -0.46 -7.26
CA ALA A 10 -20.93 0.42 -6.12
C ALA A 10 -19.50 0.17 -5.62
N THR A 11 -18.57 -0.17 -6.52
CA THR A 11 -17.20 -0.51 -6.21
C THR A 11 -16.21 0.53 -6.73
N ALA A 12 -15.06 0.63 -6.07
CA ALA A 12 -13.96 1.45 -6.53
C ALA A 12 -13.02 0.62 -7.41
N VAL A 13 -12.82 1.07 -8.65
CA VAL A 13 -11.87 0.43 -9.57
C VAL A 13 -10.50 1.08 -9.40
N PHE A 14 -9.57 0.37 -8.79
CA PHE A 14 -8.17 0.78 -8.69
C PHE A 14 -7.37 0.08 -9.79
N GLY A 15 -7.09 0.79 -10.88
CA GLY A 15 -6.25 0.26 -11.94
C GLY A 15 -4.86 -0.09 -11.40
N GLY A 16 -4.47 -1.38 -11.46
CA GLY A 16 -3.20 -1.89 -10.93
C GLY A 16 -3.31 -2.54 -9.55
N LEU A 17 -4.47 -2.60 -8.95
CA LEU A 17 -4.74 -3.44 -7.80
C LEU A 17 -4.93 -4.88 -8.30
N ASN A 18 -3.86 -5.69 -8.26
CA ASN A 18 -3.93 -7.10 -8.65
C ASN A 18 -4.53 -7.99 -7.55
N LEU A 19 -5.51 -7.48 -6.82
CA LEU A 19 -6.24 -8.22 -5.81
C LEU A 19 -7.68 -8.41 -6.26
N THR A 20 -8.15 -9.64 -6.17
CA THR A 20 -9.54 -9.96 -6.42
C THR A 20 -10.43 -9.49 -5.27
N PRO A 21 -11.74 -9.22 -5.48
CA PRO A 21 -12.67 -8.91 -4.39
C PRO A 21 -12.67 -9.96 -3.27
N GLN A 22 -12.51 -11.23 -3.62
CA GLN A 22 -12.40 -12.35 -2.65
C GLN A 22 -11.13 -12.23 -1.80
N GLN A 23 -10.00 -11.83 -2.40
CA GLN A 23 -8.76 -11.61 -1.68
C GLN A 23 -8.85 -10.40 -0.75
N LEU A 24 -9.54 -9.34 -1.17
CA LEU A 24 -9.80 -8.18 -0.31
C LEU A 24 -10.73 -8.54 0.85
N GLY A 25 -11.78 -9.31 0.59
CA GLY A 25 -12.70 -9.79 1.62
C GLY A 25 -12.06 -10.72 2.66
N SER A 26 -10.89 -11.30 2.37
CA SER A 26 -10.14 -12.15 3.30
C SER A 26 -9.13 -11.38 4.16
N VAL A 27 -9.05 -10.05 4.04
CA VAL A 27 -8.15 -9.22 4.83
C VAL A 27 -8.76 -9.01 6.21
N GLU A 28 -8.02 -9.42 7.23
CA GLU A 28 -8.42 -9.31 8.64
C GLU A 28 -7.68 -8.19 9.38
N ARG A 29 -6.54 -7.76 8.83
CA ARG A 29 -5.71 -6.70 9.40
C ARG A 29 -4.98 -5.93 8.31
N ILE A 30 -4.74 -4.65 8.57
CA ILE A 30 -3.98 -3.77 7.68
C ILE A 30 -2.79 -3.19 8.45
N ILE A 31 -1.64 -3.14 7.80
CA ILE A 31 -0.47 -2.39 8.26
C ILE A 31 -0.21 -1.28 7.25
N LEU A 32 -0.22 -0.04 7.71
CA LEU A 32 0.19 1.11 6.92
C LEU A 32 1.64 1.45 7.27
N THR A 33 2.48 1.63 6.27
CA THR A 33 3.89 1.96 6.49
C THR A 33 4.35 3.07 5.58
N GLY A 34 5.22 3.91 6.09
CA GLY A 34 5.78 5.05 5.36
C GLY A 34 6.87 5.75 6.17
N CYS A 35 7.42 6.80 5.59
CA CYS A 35 8.42 7.65 6.24
C CYS A 35 7.97 9.12 6.19
N GLY A 36 8.37 9.92 7.18
CA GLY A 36 8.12 11.35 7.23
C GLY A 36 6.63 11.69 7.14
N THR A 37 6.26 12.60 6.23
CA THR A 37 4.87 13.04 6.06
C THR A 37 3.92 11.94 5.61
N SER A 38 4.42 10.94 4.89
CA SER A 38 3.63 9.76 4.50
C SER A 38 3.22 8.92 5.71
N TRP A 39 4.05 8.85 6.74
CA TRP A 39 3.70 8.20 8.00
C TRP A 39 2.58 8.95 8.73
N HIS A 40 2.62 10.30 8.77
CA HIS A 40 1.53 11.09 9.33
C HIS A 40 0.22 10.91 8.55
N SER A 41 0.29 10.78 7.24
CA SER A 41 -0.89 10.45 6.42
C SER A 41 -1.43 9.05 6.73
N ALA A 42 -0.54 8.11 7.06
CA ALA A 42 -0.92 6.76 7.47
C ALA A 42 -1.73 6.78 8.77
N LEU A 43 -1.37 7.62 9.75
CA LEU A 43 -2.14 7.77 11.01
C LEU A 43 -3.58 8.23 10.74
N VAL A 44 -3.78 9.17 9.82
CA VAL A 44 -5.13 9.57 9.42
C VAL A 44 -5.86 8.42 8.72
N GLY A 45 -5.15 7.67 7.88
CA GLY A 45 -5.69 6.50 7.19
C GLY A 45 -6.12 5.39 8.15
N GLU A 46 -5.41 5.18 9.26
CA GLU A 46 -5.75 4.24 10.32
C GLU A 46 -7.16 4.53 10.85
N TYR A 47 -7.39 5.74 11.34
CA TYR A 47 -8.71 6.13 11.85
C TYR A 47 -9.84 5.95 10.83
N LEU A 48 -9.61 6.39 9.60
CA LEU A 48 -10.62 6.30 8.54
C LEU A 48 -10.95 4.84 8.17
N ILE A 49 -9.94 3.98 8.06
CA ILE A 49 -10.16 2.58 7.70
C ILE A 49 -10.85 1.84 8.85
N GLU A 50 -10.43 2.06 10.10
CA GLU A 50 -11.06 1.45 11.25
C GLU A 50 -12.51 1.89 11.43
N GLU A 51 -12.80 3.16 11.19
CA GLU A 51 -14.17 3.69 11.26
C GLU A 51 -15.08 3.13 10.17
N LEU A 52 -14.59 3.14 8.92
CA LEU A 52 -15.43 2.80 7.76
C LEU A 52 -15.46 1.30 7.45
N ALA A 53 -14.31 0.63 7.54
CA ALA A 53 -14.20 -0.79 7.17
C ALA A 53 -14.25 -1.75 8.37
N ARG A 54 -14.11 -1.25 9.59
CA ARG A 54 -14.05 -2.04 10.83
C ARG A 54 -12.96 -3.13 10.81
N ILE A 55 -11.86 -2.85 10.11
CA ILE A 55 -10.69 -3.70 10.05
C ILE A 55 -9.60 -3.06 10.90
N PRO A 56 -8.98 -3.79 11.84
CA PRO A 56 -7.89 -3.25 12.66
C PRO A 56 -6.70 -2.84 11.81
N VAL A 57 -6.19 -1.64 12.07
CA VAL A 57 -5.06 -1.06 11.37
C VAL A 57 -3.92 -0.80 12.34
N SER A 58 -2.71 -0.89 11.87
CA SER A 58 -1.51 -0.48 12.60
C SER A 58 -0.64 0.37 11.70
N VAL A 59 -0.05 1.41 12.27
CA VAL A 59 0.87 2.29 11.53
C VAL A 59 2.28 2.09 12.02
N GLU A 60 3.18 1.72 11.12
CA GLU A 60 4.57 1.45 11.41
C GLU A 60 5.50 2.33 10.57
N TYR A 61 6.58 2.81 11.14
CA TYR A 61 7.65 3.40 10.35
C TYR A 61 8.27 2.35 9.42
N ALA A 62 8.56 2.71 8.18
CA ALA A 62 9.10 1.76 7.22
C ALA A 62 10.46 1.19 7.63
N SER A 63 11.31 2.01 8.25
CA SER A 63 12.57 1.55 8.84
C SER A 63 12.33 0.55 9.97
N GLU A 64 11.41 0.85 10.88
CA GLU A 64 11.09 -0.04 12.01
C GLU A 64 10.49 -1.37 11.53
N LEU A 65 9.54 -1.32 10.60
CA LEU A 65 8.94 -2.52 10.02
C LEU A 65 10.00 -3.44 9.40
N ARG A 66 11.00 -2.84 8.75
CA ARG A 66 12.11 -3.57 8.13
C ARG A 66 13.05 -4.20 9.16
N TYR A 67 13.54 -3.41 10.13
CA TYR A 67 14.60 -3.84 11.04
C TYR A 67 14.09 -4.64 12.23
N ARG A 68 12.94 -4.28 12.79
CA ARG A 68 12.34 -4.99 13.92
C ARG A 68 11.78 -6.36 13.53
N ASN A 69 11.42 -6.54 12.27
CA ASN A 69 10.87 -7.79 11.76
C ASN A 69 9.69 -8.32 12.61
N PRO A 70 8.62 -7.54 12.81
CA PRO A 70 7.52 -7.96 13.65
C PRO A 70 6.81 -9.19 13.05
N PRO A 71 6.17 -10.03 13.89
CA PRO A 71 5.32 -11.10 13.39
C PRO A 71 4.11 -10.48 12.67
N ILE A 72 3.89 -10.89 11.43
CA ILE A 72 2.77 -10.46 10.60
C ILE A 72 1.86 -11.66 10.36
N GLU A 73 0.59 -11.52 10.63
CA GLU A 73 -0.43 -12.56 10.45
C GLU A 73 -0.70 -12.82 8.96
N LYS A 74 -1.17 -14.03 8.63
CA LYS A 74 -1.35 -14.48 7.23
C LYS A 74 -2.30 -13.60 6.41
N ASN A 75 -3.41 -13.15 7.03
CA ASN A 75 -4.45 -12.35 6.38
C ASN A 75 -4.22 -10.83 6.50
N THR A 76 -2.97 -10.44 6.75
CA THR A 76 -2.58 -9.03 6.83
C THR A 76 -2.23 -8.48 5.45
N LEU A 77 -2.75 -7.30 5.16
CA LEU A 77 -2.41 -6.52 3.98
C LEU A 77 -1.50 -5.35 4.39
N VAL A 78 -0.33 -5.25 3.77
CA VAL A 78 0.64 -4.19 4.07
C VAL A 78 0.62 -3.13 2.97
N PHE A 79 0.31 -1.90 3.35
CA PHE A 79 0.34 -0.74 2.46
C PHE A 79 1.58 0.11 2.71
N GLY A 80 2.38 0.32 1.68
CA GLY A 80 3.46 1.31 1.68
C GLY A 80 3.00 2.64 1.11
N LEU A 81 3.04 3.68 1.92
CA LEU A 81 2.70 5.03 1.50
C LEU A 81 3.98 5.80 1.16
N THR A 82 4.04 6.35 -0.04
CA THR A 82 5.17 7.15 -0.47
C THR A 82 4.73 8.28 -1.37
N GLN A 83 5.34 9.45 -1.22
CA GLN A 83 5.07 10.61 -2.07
C GLN A 83 5.86 10.53 -3.39
N SER A 84 7.13 10.16 -3.29
CA SER A 84 8.04 10.11 -4.44
C SER A 84 8.03 8.79 -5.20
N GLY A 85 7.56 7.72 -4.56
CA GLY A 85 7.73 6.35 -5.07
C GLY A 85 9.15 5.79 -4.92
N GLU A 86 10.09 6.59 -4.39
CA GLU A 86 11.53 6.27 -4.34
C GLU A 86 12.10 6.17 -2.92
N THR A 87 11.26 6.28 -1.88
CA THR A 87 11.74 6.20 -0.50
C THR A 87 12.33 4.81 -0.25
N ALA A 88 13.64 4.74 -0.13
CA ALA A 88 14.40 3.49 -0.06
C ALA A 88 13.91 2.55 1.06
N ASP A 89 13.63 3.10 2.24
CA ASP A 89 13.14 2.31 3.38
C ASP A 89 11.75 1.76 3.15
N THR A 90 10.83 2.54 2.56
CA THR A 90 9.48 2.07 2.25
C THR A 90 9.52 0.94 1.22
N LEU A 91 10.29 1.10 0.15
CA LEU A 91 10.45 0.06 -0.87
C LEU A 91 11.13 -1.19 -0.32
N ALA A 92 12.15 -1.03 0.52
CA ALA A 92 12.86 -2.15 1.15
C ALA A 92 11.96 -2.90 2.14
N ALA A 93 11.16 -2.18 2.94
CA ALA A 93 10.18 -2.79 3.85
C ALA A 93 9.14 -3.62 3.09
N LEU A 94 8.57 -3.09 2.00
CA LEU A 94 7.61 -3.80 1.18
C LEU A 94 8.22 -5.04 0.51
N ARG A 95 9.44 -4.93 -0.04
CA ARG A 95 10.15 -6.08 -0.64
C ARG A 95 10.38 -7.18 0.38
N GLU A 96 10.84 -6.83 1.57
CA GLU A 96 11.07 -7.79 2.65
C GLU A 96 9.77 -8.47 3.11
N THR A 97 8.71 -7.69 3.31
CA THR A 97 7.39 -8.21 3.68
C THR A 97 6.84 -9.15 2.61
N LYS A 98 7.00 -8.79 1.33
CA LYS A 98 6.62 -9.64 0.21
C LYS A 98 7.44 -10.93 0.16
N ARG A 99 8.77 -10.86 0.38
CA ARG A 99 9.65 -12.03 0.42
C ARG A 99 9.21 -13.04 1.49
N LYS A 100 8.58 -12.57 2.56
CA LYS A 100 7.99 -13.39 3.63
C LYS A 100 6.61 -13.96 3.28
N GLY A 101 6.08 -13.67 2.09
CA GLY A 101 4.80 -14.20 1.60
C GLY A 101 3.57 -13.39 1.98
N HIS A 102 3.75 -12.17 2.53
CA HIS A 102 2.61 -11.29 2.85
C HIS A 102 2.17 -10.48 1.65
N ARG A 103 0.89 -10.15 1.58
CA ARG A 103 0.33 -9.27 0.55
C ARG A 103 0.78 -7.84 0.78
N THR A 104 1.36 -7.23 -0.24
CA THR A 104 1.86 -5.86 -0.16
C THR A 104 1.32 -4.99 -1.27
N LEU A 105 0.98 -3.76 -0.95
CA LEU A 105 0.57 -2.73 -1.90
C LEU A 105 1.41 -1.47 -1.68
N ALA A 106 1.78 -0.79 -2.75
CA ALA A 106 2.40 0.52 -2.67
C ALA A 106 1.43 1.58 -3.18
N ILE A 107 1.18 2.61 -2.38
CA ILE A 107 0.42 3.79 -2.78
C ILE A 107 1.39 4.95 -2.94
N CYS A 108 1.50 5.43 -4.19
CA CYS A 108 2.28 6.62 -4.50
C CYS A 108 1.32 7.80 -4.72
N ASN A 109 1.62 8.94 -4.10
CA ASN A 109 0.83 10.15 -4.33
C ASN A 109 1.10 10.69 -5.74
N LEU A 110 0.04 11.03 -6.46
CA LEU A 110 -0.03 11.34 -7.89
C LEU A 110 0.70 12.60 -8.37
N GLN A 111 1.61 13.17 -7.59
CA GLN A 111 2.50 14.22 -8.09
C GLN A 111 3.74 13.67 -8.81
N CYS A 112 3.86 12.37 -8.94
CA CYS A 112 4.98 11.77 -9.66
C CYS A 112 4.88 12.15 -11.15
N ARG A 113 5.62 13.18 -11.55
CA ARG A 113 5.97 13.42 -12.96
C ARG A 113 6.61 12.13 -13.48
N ARG A 114 6.25 11.74 -14.70
CA ARG A 114 6.80 10.62 -15.44
C ARG A 114 8.31 10.52 -15.24
N GLN A 115 8.76 9.70 -14.33
CA GLN A 115 10.17 9.35 -14.21
C GLN A 115 10.38 7.99 -14.88
N PHE A 116 11.23 8.00 -15.88
CA PHE A 116 11.72 6.78 -16.51
C PHE A 116 12.88 6.26 -15.65
N ASP A 117 12.90 4.98 -15.37
CA ASP A 117 14.11 4.37 -14.85
C ASP A 117 15.20 4.35 -15.95
N ARG A 118 16.44 4.07 -15.55
CA ARG A 118 17.58 3.99 -16.48
C ARG A 118 17.46 2.84 -17.49
N THR A 119 16.46 1.95 -17.31
CA THR A 119 16.18 0.82 -18.21
C THR A 119 15.01 1.11 -19.16
N GLY A 120 14.43 2.31 -19.10
CA GLY A 120 13.31 2.69 -19.97
C GLY A 120 11.96 2.09 -19.56
N SER A 121 11.88 1.42 -18.43
CA SER A 121 10.64 0.85 -17.90
C SER A 121 9.77 1.95 -17.32
N ARG A 122 8.53 1.98 -17.75
CA ARG A 122 7.54 2.94 -17.29
C ARG A 122 7.06 2.52 -15.90
N TRP A 123 7.56 3.17 -14.85
CA TRP A 123 6.89 3.10 -13.55
C TRP A 123 5.52 3.74 -13.68
N ARG A 124 4.50 2.94 -13.69
CA ARG A 124 3.15 3.46 -13.52
C ARG A 124 3.01 3.82 -12.05
N CYS A 125 2.74 5.10 -11.74
CA CYS A 125 2.14 5.50 -10.47
C CYS A 125 0.75 4.87 -10.39
N VAL A 126 0.73 3.65 -10.04
CA VAL A 126 -0.47 2.86 -9.83
C VAL A 126 -0.19 2.06 -8.59
N LEU A 127 -1.18 1.80 -7.81
CA LEU A 127 -1.16 0.72 -6.86
C LEU A 127 -0.34 -0.43 -7.43
N ALA A 128 0.97 -0.41 -7.20
CA ALA A 128 1.86 -1.43 -7.73
C ALA A 128 1.80 -2.60 -6.77
N CYS A 129 0.86 -3.50 -7.05
CA CYS A 129 0.99 -4.85 -6.57
C CYS A 129 2.10 -5.50 -7.42
N GLY A 130 3.30 -5.57 -6.90
CA GLY A 130 4.34 -6.32 -7.56
C GLY A 130 3.99 -7.81 -7.58
N THR A 131 4.01 -8.41 -8.75
CA THR A 131 4.05 -9.87 -8.94
C THR A 131 5.29 -10.46 -8.31
#